data_c6100dd06a608821810a56465b09524f
#
_entry.id   c6100dd06a608821810a56465b09524f
#
_cell.length_a   1.000
_cell.length_b   1.000
_cell.length_c   1.000
_cell.angle_alpha   90.00
_cell.angle_beta   90.00
_cell.angle_gamma   90.00
#
_symmetry.space_group_name_H-M   'P 1'
#
loop_
_entity.id
_entity.type
_entity.pdbx_description
1 polymer ?
#
loop_
_entity_poly.entity_id
_entity_poly.type
_entity_poly.pdbx_seq_one_letter_code
_entity_poly.pdbx_strand_id
1 'polypeptide(L)'
;MAIPGSLCNIFREIESDIGNPMPVSGNLDRWVRQGVFPMNSVLTVRAHETGSHRNRGWETFTDAVIRKLSDEREHLVFMLWGSYARAKASLIDTSKHLVLEAAHPSPRSADHVFFGCRHFSRANAYLQSQGIAPIDW
;
A
#
# COMPACT_ATOMS: atom_id res chain seq x y z
N MET A 1 -15.23 -7.68 -14.52
CA MET A 1 -14.33 -6.53 -14.63
C MET A 1 -12.88 -7.00 -14.59
N ALA A 2 -12.05 -6.49 -15.49
CA ALA A 2 -10.65 -6.89 -15.50
C ALA A 2 -9.91 -6.34 -14.28
N ILE A 3 -8.97 -7.12 -13.74
CA ILE A 3 -8.14 -6.69 -12.63
C ILE A 3 -7.09 -5.72 -13.17
N PRO A 4 -6.93 -4.51 -12.59
CA PRO A 4 -5.90 -3.57 -13.03
C PRO A 4 -4.49 -4.19 -12.99
N GLY A 5 -3.62 -3.76 -13.91
CA GLY A 5 -2.28 -4.30 -14.01
C GLY A 5 -1.44 -4.18 -12.73
N SER A 6 -1.54 -3.07 -12.03
CA SER A 6 -0.84 -2.89 -10.76
C SER A 6 -1.36 -3.86 -9.69
N LEU A 7 -2.67 -4.08 -9.64
CA LEU A 7 -3.26 -5.02 -8.69
C LEU A 7 -2.89 -6.47 -9.03
N CYS A 8 -2.82 -6.82 -10.32
CA CYS A 8 -2.31 -8.13 -10.74
C CYS A 8 -0.89 -8.36 -10.21
N ASN A 9 -0.04 -7.36 -10.30
CA ASN A 9 1.34 -7.46 -9.82
C ASN A 9 1.41 -7.56 -8.30
N ILE A 10 0.52 -6.87 -7.59
CA ILE A 10 0.39 -7.03 -6.14
C ILE A 10 0.02 -8.48 -5.82
N PHE A 11 -0.97 -9.05 -6.50
CA PHE A 11 -1.36 -10.44 -6.27
C PHE A 11 -0.25 -11.42 -6.61
N ARG A 12 0.54 -11.16 -7.67
CA ARG A 12 1.71 -12.01 -8.00
C ARG A 12 2.74 -11.99 -6.90
N GLU A 13 3.00 -10.83 -6.33
CA GLU A 13 3.96 -10.73 -5.22
C GLU A 13 3.43 -11.46 -3.98
N ILE A 14 2.15 -11.35 -3.67
CA ILE A 14 1.53 -12.08 -2.56
C ILE A 14 1.70 -13.58 -2.76
N GLU A 15 1.42 -14.09 -3.95
CA GLU A 15 1.59 -15.52 -4.24
C GLU A 15 3.04 -15.96 -4.08
N SER A 16 3.98 -15.16 -4.59
CA SER A 16 5.42 -15.47 -4.46
C SER A 16 5.90 -15.37 -3.03
N ASP A 17 5.39 -14.41 -2.26
CA ASP A 17 5.85 -14.13 -0.89
C ASP A 17 5.29 -15.12 0.12
N ILE A 18 3.99 -15.37 0.11
CA ILE A 18 3.30 -16.15 1.14
C ILE A 18 2.52 -17.35 0.60
N GLY A 19 2.52 -17.56 -0.72
CA GLY A 19 1.91 -18.73 -1.34
C GLY A 19 0.41 -18.68 -1.54
N ASN A 20 -0.24 -17.53 -1.30
CA ASN A 20 -1.67 -17.41 -1.54
C ASN A 20 -1.95 -17.34 -3.04
N PRO A 21 -2.87 -18.15 -3.58
CA PRO A 21 -3.17 -18.12 -5.01
C PRO A 21 -3.79 -16.80 -5.42
N MET A 22 -3.63 -16.44 -6.70
CA MET A 22 -4.23 -15.22 -7.22
C MET A 22 -5.75 -15.29 -7.15
N PRO A 23 -6.42 -14.28 -6.59
CA PRO A 23 -7.88 -14.25 -6.58
C PRO A 23 -8.43 -14.01 -7.99
N VAL A 24 -9.68 -14.42 -8.22
CA VAL A 24 -10.36 -14.24 -9.50
C VAL A 24 -10.97 -12.84 -9.66
N SER A 25 -10.98 -12.05 -8.61
CA SER A 25 -11.63 -10.74 -8.57
C SER A 25 -10.69 -9.69 -7.96
N GLY A 26 -10.81 -8.46 -8.43
CA GLY A 26 -10.11 -7.31 -7.83
C GLY A 26 -10.81 -6.71 -6.61
N ASN A 27 -11.82 -7.39 -6.06
CA ASN A 27 -12.52 -6.90 -4.88
C ASN A 27 -11.62 -7.02 -3.64
N LEU A 28 -11.35 -5.90 -2.97
CA LEU A 28 -10.47 -5.83 -1.81
C LEU A 28 -11.22 -5.74 -0.48
N ASP A 29 -12.53 -5.99 -0.46
CA ASP A 29 -13.34 -5.88 0.75
C ASP A 29 -12.80 -6.75 1.90
N ARG A 30 -12.31 -7.94 1.60
CA ARG A 30 -11.75 -8.81 2.64
C ARG A 30 -10.51 -8.22 3.31
N TRP A 31 -9.71 -7.44 2.56
CA TRP A 31 -8.56 -6.73 3.14
C TRP A 31 -9.05 -5.57 4.02
N VAL A 32 -9.99 -4.79 3.50
CA VAL A 32 -10.55 -3.64 4.23
C VAL A 32 -11.16 -4.09 5.56
N ARG A 33 -11.86 -5.21 5.58
CA ARG A 33 -12.46 -5.77 6.80
C ARG A 33 -11.41 -6.15 7.84
N GLN A 34 -10.19 -6.43 7.42
CA GLN A 34 -9.09 -6.77 8.31
C GLN A 34 -8.26 -5.55 8.73
N GLY A 35 -8.63 -4.35 8.29
CA GLY A 35 -7.93 -3.13 8.64
C GLY A 35 -6.91 -2.65 7.62
N VAL A 36 -6.92 -3.20 6.41
CA VAL A 36 -6.09 -2.70 5.31
C VAL A 36 -6.78 -1.50 4.68
N PHE A 37 -6.05 -0.40 4.53
CA PHE A 37 -6.59 0.83 3.96
C PHE A 37 -5.84 1.19 2.68
N PRO A 38 -6.29 0.74 1.51
CA PRO A 38 -5.70 1.14 0.24
C PRO A 38 -5.94 2.63 -0.01
N MET A 39 -4.86 3.36 -0.30
CA MET A 39 -4.97 4.80 -0.50
C MET A 39 -3.95 5.25 -1.54
N ASN A 40 -4.39 6.15 -2.42
CA ASN A 40 -3.52 6.84 -3.35
C ASN A 40 -3.21 8.24 -2.82
N SER A 41 -2.02 8.76 -3.16
CA SER A 41 -1.66 10.13 -2.80
C SER A 41 -2.54 11.15 -3.51
N VAL A 42 -3.03 10.80 -4.70
CA VAL A 42 -4.02 11.58 -5.45
C VAL A 42 -5.27 10.72 -5.60
N LEU A 43 -6.36 11.12 -4.94
CA LEU A 43 -7.56 10.29 -4.83
C LEU A 43 -8.37 10.22 -6.12
N THR A 44 -8.25 11.23 -7.00
CA THR A 44 -9.00 11.25 -8.25
C THR A 44 -8.11 11.66 -9.40
N VAL A 45 -8.48 11.21 -10.60
CA VAL A 45 -7.88 11.68 -11.85
C VAL A 45 -9.01 11.85 -12.87
N ARG A 46 -8.78 12.70 -13.86
CA ARG A 46 -9.68 12.76 -15.00
C ARG A 46 -9.48 11.50 -15.86
N ALA A 47 -10.55 11.07 -16.51
CA ALA A 47 -10.45 9.96 -17.44
C ALA A 47 -9.34 10.23 -18.47
N HIS A 48 -8.48 9.24 -18.68
CA HIS A 48 -7.36 9.29 -19.63
C HIS A 48 -6.27 10.33 -19.32
N GLU A 49 -6.32 10.97 -18.15
CA GLU A 49 -5.32 11.97 -17.76
C GLU A 49 -4.75 11.61 -16.38
N THR A 50 -3.84 10.64 -16.35
CA THR A 50 -3.21 10.20 -15.10
C THR A 50 -2.51 11.36 -14.39
N GLY A 51 -2.82 11.54 -13.11
CA GLY A 51 -2.20 12.59 -12.32
C GLY A 51 -2.76 13.98 -12.58
N SER A 52 -3.87 14.10 -13.34
CA SER A 52 -4.43 15.40 -13.68
C SER A 52 -4.92 16.22 -12.48
N HIS A 53 -5.18 15.56 -11.35
CA HIS A 53 -5.62 16.21 -10.11
C HIS A 53 -4.48 16.45 -9.11
N ARG A 54 -3.22 16.26 -9.50
CA ARG A 54 -2.08 16.61 -8.65
C ARG A 54 -2.10 18.12 -8.37
N ASN A 55 -1.70 18.48 -7.15
CA ASN A 55 -1.66 19.87 -6.69
C ASN A 55 -3.03 20.56 -6.69
N ARG A 56 -4.11 19.77 -6.56
CA ARG A 56 -5.49 20.26 -6.50
C ARG A 56 -6.12 20.09 -5.10
N GLY A 57 -5.29 20.03 -4.05
CA GLY A 57 -5.77 19.91 -2.67
C GLY A 57 -5.88 18.48 -2.15
N TRP A 58 -5.94 17.48 -3.02
CA TRP A 58 -6.02 16.08 -2.58
C TRP A 58 -4.77 15.64 -1.84
N GLU A 59 -3.61 16.16 -2.24
CA GLU A 59 -2.33 15.82 -1.61
C GLU A 59 -2.29 16.31 -0.18
N THR A 60 -2.78 17.53 0.09
CA THR A 60 -2.89 18.07 1.44
C THR A 60 -3.81 17.21 2.31
N PHE A 61 -4.95 16.78 1.75
CA PHE A 61 -5.88 15.88 2.43
C PHE A 61 -5.22 14.54 2.74
N THR A 62 -4.55 13.95 1.76
CA THR A 62 -3.89 12.67 1.92
C THR A 62 -2.79 12.74 2.99
N ASP A 63 -1.99 13.80 2.96
CA ASP A 63 -0.95 14.03 3.97
C ASP A 63 -1.54 14.19 5.37
N ALA A 64 -2.67 14.88 5.49
CA ALA A 64 -3.35 15.04 6.77
C ALA A 64 -3.84 13.70 7.32
N VAL A 65 -4.37 12.84 6.47
CA VAL A 65 -4.80 11.49 6.86
C VAL A 65 -3.61 10.66 7.35
N ILE A 66 -2.51 10.68 6.63
CA ILE A 66 -1.30 9.93 7.01
C ILE A 66 -0.77 10.42 8.36
N ARG A 67 -0.68 11.73 8.56
CA ARG A 67 -0.22 12.30 9.84
C ARG A 67 -1.14 11.92 10.99
N LYS A 68 -2.46 11.98 10.77
CA LYS A 68 -3.43 11.64 11.80
C LYS A 68 -3.32 10.17 12.20
N LEU A 69 -3.19 9.27 11.23
CA LEU A 69 -3.00 7.86 11.52
C LEU A 69 -1.69 7.63 12.27
N SER A 70 -0.61 8.31 11.87
CA SER A 70 0.68 8.18 12.52
C SER A 70 0.63 8.66 13.98
N ASP A 71 -0.07 9.78 14.24
CA ASP A 71 -0.12 10.39 15.56
C ASP A 71 -1.07 9.68 16.52
N GLU A 72 -2.22 9.21 16.02
CA GLU A 72 -3.31 8.68 16.86
C GLU A 72 -3.29 7.15 16.99
N ARG A 73 -2.57 6.44 16.14
CA ARG A 73 -2.50 4.98 16.18
C ARG A 73 -1.10 4.51 16.53
N GLU A 74 -0.98 3.24 16.89
CA GLU A 74 0.28 2.59 17.15
C GLU A 74 0.38 1.28 16.39
N HIS A 75 1.60 0.89 16.01
CA HIS A 75 1.89 -0.39 15.38
C HIS A 75 1.16 -0.59 14.04
N LEU A 76 1.09 0.46 13.24
CA LEU A 76 0.62 0.37 11.87
C LEU A 76 1.76 0.00 10.92
N VAL A 77 1.41 -0.59 9.79
CA VAL A 77 2.35 -0.84 8.70
C VAL A 77 1.97 0.07 7.54
N PHE A 78 2.91 0.89 7.08
CA PHE A 78 2.73 1.75 5.92
C PHE A 78 3.54 1.17 4.76
N MET A 79 2.85 0.76 3.70
CA MET A 79 3.49 0.29 2.49
C MET A 79 3.49 1.42 1.47
N LEU A 80 4.67 1.94 1.15
CA LEU A 80 4.84 3.09 0.27
C LEU A 80 5.49 2.63 -1.03
N TRP A 81 4.73 2.66 -2.11
CA TRP A 81 5.14 2.14 -3.40
C TRP A 81 5.28 3.25 -4.43
N GLY A 82 6.49 3.39 -4.96
CA GLY A 82 6.84 4.43 -5.91
C GLY A 82 7.38 5.69 -5.24
N SER A 83 8.10 6.50 -6.00
CA SER A 83 8.78 7.68 -5.44
C SER A 83 7.82 8.69 -4.83
N TYR A 84 6.64 8.85 -5.41
CA TYR A 84 5.65 9.81 -4.90
C TYR A 84 5.13 9.39 -3.53
N ALA A 85 4.77 8.11 -3.36
CA ALA A 85 4.32 7.60 -2.07
C ALA A 85 5.48 7.55 -1.04
N ARG A 86 6.68 7.20 -1.48
CA ARG A 86 7.85 7.11 -0.59
C ARG A 86 8.22 8.46 0.01
N ALA A 87 7.91 9.55 -0.68
CA ALA A 87 8.12 10.89 -0.14
C ALA A 87 7.26 11.16 1.10
N LYS A 88 6.20 10.38 1.33
CA LYS A 88 5.34 10.50 2.51
C LYS A 88 5.95 9.89 3.78
N ALA A 89 7.05 9.16 3.66
CA ALA A 89 7.67 8.53 4.82
C ALA A 89 8.04 9.54 5.91
N SER A 90 8.38 10.77 5.54
CA SER A 90 8.71 11.83 6.49
C SER A 90 7.54 12.26 7.38
N LEU A 91 6.31 11.90 7.01
CA LEU A 91 5.12 12.21 7.78
C LEU A 91 4.82 11.16 8.86
N ILE A 92 5.54 10.06 8.87
CA ILE A 92 5.24 8.88 9.68
C ILE A 92 6.26 8.75 10.80
N ASP A 93 5.76 8.54 12.02
CA ASP A 93 6.61 8.30 13.18
C ASP A 93 7.10 6.84 13.16
N THR A 94 8.32 6.64 12.72
CA THR A 94 8.91 5.30 12.58
C THR A 94 9.24 4.65 13.91
N SER A 95 9.18 5.39 15.02
CA SER A 95 9.32 4.80 16.34
C SER A 95 8.08 4.02 16.79
N LYS A 96 6.92 4.31 16.17
CA LYS A 96 5.64 3.67 16.49
C LYS A 96 5.16 2.72 15.40
N HIS A 97 5.63 2.88 14.17
CA HIS A 97 5.10 2.19 13.00
C HIS A 97 6.21 1.59 12.15
N LEU A 98 5.86 0.60 11.35
CA LEU A 98 6.75 0.04 10.34
C LEU A 98 6.47 0.70 8.99
N VAL A 99 7.52 1.19 8.33
CA VAL A 99 7.43 1.72 6.96
C VAL A 99 8.16 0.77 6.02
N LEU A 100 7.47 0.28 5.00
CA LEU A 100 8.03 -0.57 3.97
C LEU A 100 7.95 0.16 2.63
N GLU A 101 9.08 0.28 1.94
CA GLU A 101 9.18 1.03 0.70
C GLU A 101 9.59 0.12 -0.45
N ALA A 102 9.01 0.35 -1.62
CA ALA A 102 9.34 -0.37 -2.85
C ALA A 102 8.99 0.47 -4.07
N ALA A 103 9.38 -0.01 -5.26
CA ALA A 103 8.93 0.58 -6.51
C ALA A 103 7.42 0.38 -6.66
N HIS A 104 6.80 1.19 -7.53
CA HIS A 104 5.37 1.08 -7.79
C HIS A 104 5.05 -0.26 -8.48
N PRO A 105 3.93 -0.92 -8.13
CA PRO A 105 3.58 -2.21 -8.72
C PRO A 105 3.03 -2.14 -10.15
N SER A 106 2.99 -0.97 -10.78
CA SER A 106 2.52 -0.83 -12.15
C SER A 106 3.36 -1.67 -13.11
N PRO A 107 2.80 -2.11 -14.27
CA PRO A 107 3.57 -2.87 -15.24
C PRO A 107 4.84 -2.17 -15.73
N ARG A 108 4.91 -0.85 -15.63
CA ARG A 108 6.09 -0.08 -16.05
C ARG A 108 7.25 -0.15 -15.08
N SER A 109 6.97 -0.37 -13.79
CA SER A 109 7.99 -0.23 -12.74
C SER A 109 8.10 -1.41 -11.80
N ALA A 110 7.21 -2.40 -11.88
CA ALA A 110 7.21 -3.54 -10.97
C ALA A 110 8.53 -4.32 -11.01
N ASP A 111 9.17 -4.41 -12.18
CA ASP A 111 10.44 -5.10 -12.33
C ASP A 111 11.62 -4.35 -11.69
N HIS A 112 11.41 -3.09 -11.30
CA HIS A 112 12.42 -2.25 -10.66
C HIS A 112 12.35 -2.31 -9.14
N VAL A 113 12.20 -3.50 -8.54
CA VAL A 113 12.23 -3.69 -7.07
C VAL A 113 10.84 -3.68 -6.41
N PHE A 114 9.75 -3.91 -7.15
CA PHE A 114 8.50 -4.27 -6.49
C PHE A 114 8.46 -5.79 -6.26
N PHE A 115 8.70 -6.58 -7.30
CA PHE A 115 8.74 -8.04 -7.15
C PHE A 115 9.92 -8.43 -6.26
N GLY A 116 9.64 -9.25 -5.25
CA GLY A 116 10.63 -9.64 -4.27
C GLY A 116 10.70 -8.73 -3.04
N CYS A 117 9.86 -7.69 -2.95
CA CYS A 117 9.85 -6.81 -1.79
C CYS A 117 9.36 -7.49 -0.51
N ARG A 118 8.54 -8.54 -0.64
CA ARG A 118 8.04 -9.36 0.47
C ARG A 118 7.32 -8.56 1.55
N HIS A 119 6.66 -7.48 1.17
CA HIS A 119 5.99 -6.59 2.12
C HIS A 119 4.90 -7.30 2.91
N PHE A 120 4.23 -8.29 2.31
CA PHE A 120 3.08 -8.94 2.91
C PHE A 120 3.50 -9.85 4.07
N SER A 121 4.56 -10.65 3.89
CA SER A 121 5.11 -11.45 5.00
C SER A 121 5.79 -10.58 6.05
N ARG A 122 6.47 -9.51 5.62
CA ARG A 122 7.14 -8.60 6.55
C ARG A 122 6.13 -7.83 7.39
N ALA A 123 5.00 -7.40 6.78
CA ALA A 123 3.93 -6.76 7.53
C ALA A 123 3.35 -7.70 8.58
N ASN A 124 3.08 -8.95 8.21
CA ASN A 124 2.54 -9.94 9.14
C ASN A 124 3.51 -10.26 10.27
N ALA A 125 4.80 -10.37 9.98
CA ALA A 125 5.81 -10.60 11.02
C ALA A 125 5.83 -9.45 12.03
N TYR A 126 5.75 -8.20 11.55
CA TYR A 126 5.69 -7.04 12.43
C TYR A 126 4.43 -7.03 13.27
N LEU A 127 3.26 -7.26 12.66
CA LEU A 127 1.99 -7.28 13.38
C LEU A 127 2.00 -8.34 14.48
N GLN A 128 2.49 -9.54 14.17
CA GLN A 128 2.58 -10.62 15.16
C GLN A 128 3.54 -10.25 16.30
N SER A 129 4.65 -9.58 15.99
CA SER A 129 5.60 -9.14 17.01
C SER A 129 4.99 -8.13 17.99
N GLN A 130 3.94 -7.42 17.57
CA GLN A 130 3.22 -6.45 18.40
C GLN A 130 1.93 -7.02 19.01
N GLY A 131 1.72 -8.33 18.92
CA GLY A 131 0.53 -8.98 19.46
C GLY A 131 -0.74 -8.73 18.64
N ILE A 132 -0.61 -8.34 17.39
CA ILE A 132 -1.73 -8.04 16.50
C ILE A 132 -1.90 -9.21 15.52
N ALA A 133 -3.15 -9.55 15.21
CA ALA A 133 -3.44 -10.63 14.27
C ALA A 133 -2.86 -10.31 12.89
N PRO A 134 -2.22 -11.30 12.21
CA PRO A 134 -1.73 -11.07 10.85
C PRO A 134 -2.88 -10.91 9.87
N ILE A 135 -2.56 -10.32 8.72
CA ILE A 135 -3.54 -10.14 7.64
C ILE A 135 -3.58 -11.40 6.79
N ASP A 136 -4.76 -11.84 6.47
CA ASP A 136 -4.99 -12.90 5.48
C ASP A 136 -5.06 -12.25 4.10
N TRP A 137 -3.92 -12.16 3.46
CA TRP A 137 -3.83 -11.56 2.14
C TRP A 137 -4.44 -12.48 1.07
#